data_c40707980c6919d03cc669ce02095a3c
#
_entry.id   c40707980c6919d03cc669ce02095a3c
#
_cell.length_a   1.000
_cell.length_b   1.000
_cell.length_c   1.000
_cell.angle_alpha   90.00
_cell.angle_beta   90.00
_cell.angle_gamma   90.00
#
_symmetry.space_group_name_H-M   'P 1'
#
loop_
_entity.id
_entity.type
_entity.pdbx_description
1 polymer ?
#
loop_
_entity_poly.entity_id
_entity_poly.type
_entity_poly.pdbx_seq_one_letter_code
_entity_poly.pdbx_strand_id
1 'polypeptide(L)'
;EGDSYLSIEAKGHIKTKDTQCEVKALATSKDALRGYTPTFLIMDEAAFIDNGAEVFGAALTSLGTGGKVTLISTPNGQDALYYKTYDGAKQGDNNFNIIEMRWHEDIRYNRGLKWLRGEDEVIECETVGRETLRWEYSGKTYETNSIDIEDYSVMVNDGWKGSSPWYEEMCRDMNGDKKQIAQELDVSFVSSGGNV
;
A
#
# COMPACT_ATOMS: atom_id res chain seq x y z
N GLU A 1 8.19 -38.85 1.05
CA GLU A 1 7.33 -38.18 2.04
C GLU A 1 8.20 -37.15 2.74
N GLY A 2 8.01 -35.87 2.34
CA GLY A 2 8.76 -34.78 2.94
C GLY A 2 8.27 -34.54 4.37
N ASP A 3 9.19 -34.59 5.33
CA ASP A 3 8.88 -34.20 6.71
C ASP A 3 8.37 -32.75 6.73
N SER A 4 7.14 -32.56 7.19
CA SER A 4 6.58 -31.23 7.36
C SER A 4 7.43 -30.43 8.36
N TYR A 5 7.94 -29.29 7.95
CA TYR A 5 8.66 -28.35 8.83
C TYR A 5 7.75 -27.70 9.88
N LEU A 6 6.44 -27.92 9.79
CA LEU A 6 5.46 -27.35 10.71
C LEU A 6 5.16 -28.32 11.85
N SER A 7 5.11 -27.80 13.07
CA SER A 7 4.65 -28.54 14.26
C SER A 7 3.17 -28.35 14.55
N ILE A 8 2.64 -27.19 14.15
CA ILE A 8 1.22 -26.85 14.23
C ILE A 8 0.82 -26.22 12.89
N GLU A 9 -0.25 -26.75 12.31
CA GLU A 9 -0.90 -26.23 11.13
C GLU A 9 -2.40 -26.25 11.39
N ALA A 10 -2.94 -25.11 11.76
CA ALA A 10 -4.36 -24.92 12.04
C ALA A 10 -4.82 -23.59 11.48
N LYS A 11 -6.12 -23.41 11.26
CA LYS A 11 -6.69 -22.17 10.76
C LYS A 11 -6.22 -20.99 11.63
N GLY A 12 -5.46 -20.09 11.02
CA GLY A 12 -4.92 -18.89 11.70
C GLY A 12 -3.75 -19.14 12.65
N HIS A 13 -3.14 -20.34 12.69
CA HIS A 13 -1.99 -20.61 13.53
C HIS A 13 -1.01 -21.56 12.86
N ILE A 14 0.23 -21.13 12.73
CA ILE A 14 1.35 -21.89 12.17
C ILE A 14 2.49 -21.85 13.19
N LYS A 15 3.11 -23.00 13.46
CA LYS A 15 4.31 -23.10 14.29
C LYS A 15 5.35 -23.99 13.63
N THR A 16 6.61 -23.53 13.58
CA THR A 16 7.73 -24.31 13.05
C THR A 16 8.29 -25.26 14.11
N LYS A 17 8.81 -26.41 13.68
CA LYS A 17 9.42 -27.41 14.58
C LYS A 17 10.76 -26.95 15.12
N ASP A 18 11.62 -26.43 14.24
CA ASP A 18 13.04 -26.22 14.55
C ASP A 18 13.27 -24.91 15.30
N THR A 19 12.64 -23.81 14.83
CA THR A 19 12.87 -22.47 15.36
C THR A 19 11.87 -22.07 16.45
N GLN A 20 10.83 -22.86 16.69
CA GLN A 20 9.69 -22.54 17.55
C GLN A 20 9.03 -21.20 17.20
N CYS A 21 9.20 -20.73 15.96
CA CYS A 21 8.57 -19.52 15.46
C CYS A 21 7.07 -19.76 15.33
N GLU A 22 6.26 -18.82 15.80
CA GLU A 22 4.81 -18.85 15.69
C GLU A 22 4.30 -17.69 14.86
N VAL A 23 3.37 -17.97 13.95
CA VAL A 23 2.56 -16.95 13.23
C VAL A 23 1.11 -17.20 13.57
N LYS A 24 0.42 -16.15 14.00
CA LYS A 24 -1.00 -16.20 14.37
C LYS A 24 -1.78 -15.12 13.63
N ALA A 25 -2.88 -15.50 12.98
CA ALA A 25 -3.86 -14.58 12.47
C ALA A 25 -4.98 -14.43 13.51
N LEU A 26 -5.26 -13.19 13.89
CA LEU A 26 -6.24 -12.84 14.91
C LEU A 26 -7.29 -11.90 14.31
N ALA A 27 -8.54 -12.04 14.74
CA ALA A 27 -9.56 -11.07 14.40
C ALA A 27 -9.22 -9.71 15.03
N THR A 28 -9.40 -8.65 14.27
CA THR A 28 -9.05 -7.29 14.72
C THR A 28 -9.93 -6.85 15.88
N SER A 29 -9.32 -6.60 17.02
CA SER A 29 -9.95 -5.98 18.19
C SER A 29 -8.87 -5.44 19.13
N LYS A 30 -9.25 -4.54 20.05
CA LYS A 30 -8.34 -4.01 21.08
C LYS A 30 -7.80 -5.08 22.03
N ASP A 31 -8.48 -6.20 22.13
CA ASP A 31 -8.12 -7.32 23.03
C ASP A 31 -7.39 -8.46 22.29
N ALA A 32 -7.24 -8.35 20.97
CA ALA A 32 -6.71 -9.42 20.12
C ALA A 32 -5.31 -9.90 20.57
N LEU A 33 -4.48 -9.00 21.07
CA LEU A 33 -3.11 -9.29 21.49
C LEU A 33 -2.96 -9.57 22.99
N ARG A 34 -4.06 -9.61 23.76
CA ARG A 34 -3.97 -9.93 25.20
C ARG A 34 -3.33 -11.30 25.42
N GLY A 35 -2.29 -11.32 26.25
CA GLY A 35 -1.54 -12.55 26.55
C GLY A 35 -0.50 -12.95 25.49
N TYR A 36 -0.33 -12.13 24.45
CA TYR A 36 0.73 -12.29 23.46
C TYR A 36 1.76 -11.16 23.58
N THR A 37 3.01 -11.46 23.25
CA THR A 37 4.09 -10.49 23.14
C THR A 37 4.80 -10.71 21.81
N PRO A 38 4.19 -10.24 20.70
CA PRO A 38 4.76 -10.46 19.38
C PRO A 38 6.05 -9.65 19.20
N THR A 39 6.98 -10.20 18.43
CA THR A 39 8.18 -9.49 17.96
C THR A 39 7.97 -8.81 16.64
N PHE A 40 6.94 -9.22 15.90
CA PHE A 40 6.52 -8.62 14.65
C PHE A 40 5.00 -8.66 14.52
N LEU A 41 4.39 -7.52 14.21
CA LEU A 41 2.96 -7.36 14.03
C LEU A 41 2.69 -6.83 12.63
N ILE A 42 1.73 -7.44 11.94
CA ILE A 42 1.16 -6.93 10.70
C ILE A 42 -0.29 -6.58 10.99
N MET A 43 -0.68 -5.34 10.68
CA MET A 43 -2.07 -4.90 10.66
C MET A 43 -2.49 -4.73 9.20
N ASP A 44 -3.26 -5.69 8.73
CA ASP A 44 -3.80 -5.70 7.38
C ASP A 44 -5.08 -4.87 7.31
N GLU A 45 -5.33 -4.23 6.16
CA GLU A 45 -6.44 -3.31 5.93
C GLU A 45 -6.52 -2.21 7.02
N ALA A 46 -5.37 -1.68 7.42
CA ALA A 46 -5.25 -0.79 8.58
C ALA A 46 -6.08 0.51 8.48
N ALA A 47 -6.36 1.00 7.26
CA ALA A 47 -7.20 2.17 7.03
C ALA A 47 -8.70 1.91 7.27
N PHE A 48 -9.12 0.63 7.36
CA PHE A 48 -10.51 0.20 7.51
C PHE A 48 -10.83 -0.31 8.92
N ILE A 49 -9.86 -0.30 9.81
CA ILE A 49 -10.04 -0.78 11.19
C ILE A 49 -10.87 0.24 11.98
N ASP A 50 -12.03 -0.19 12.44
CA ASP A 50 -12.86 0.59 13.36
C ASP A 50 -12.09 0.92 14.65
N ASN A 51 -12.13 2.18 15.07
CA ASN A 51 -11.34 2.65 16.22
C ASN A 51 -9.84 2.33 16.12
N GLY A 52 -9.28 2.41 14.91
CA GLY A 52 -7.91 1.98 14.59
C GLY A 52 -6.85 2.54 15.53
N ALA A 53 -6.99 3.79 15.99
CA ALA A 53 -6.05 4.40 16.94
C ALA A 53 -6.03 3.68 18.30
N GLU A 54 -7.19 3.24 18.83
CA GLU A 54 -7.28 2.49 20.08
C GLU A 54 -6.69 1.08 19.92
N VAL A 55 -7.03 0.41 18.82
CA VAL A 55 -6.49 -0.92 18.47
C VAL A 55 -4.97 -0.86 18.31
N PHE A 56 -4.46 0.15 17.60
CA PHE A 56 -3.03 0.33 17.41
C PHE A 56 -2.28 0.65 18.71
N GLY A 57 -2.84 1.51 19.56
CA GLY A 57 -2.28 1.82 20.87
C GLY A 57 -2.15 0.54 21.74
N ALA A 58 -3.19 -0.27 21.79
CA ALA A 58 -3.18 -1.55 22.50
C ALA A 58 -2.15 -2.53 21.88
N ALA A 59 -2.05 -2.55 20.55
CA ALA A 59 -1.08 -3.36 19.83
C ALA A 59 0.37 -2.98 20.13
N LEU A 60 0.70 -1.69 20.13
CA LEU A 60 2.03 -1.18 20.44
C LEU A 60 2.47 -1.55 21.85
N THR A 61 1.57 -1.50 22.83
CA THR A 61 1.89 -1.87 24.23
C THR A 61 2.12 -3.37 24.41
N SER A 62 1.65 -4.19 23.48
CA SER A 62 1.83 -5.65 23.49
C SER A 62 3.12 -6.11 22.81
N LEU A 63 3.75 -5.25 22.01
CA LEU A 63 5.01 -5.59 21.35
C LEU A 63 6.13 -5.84 22.35
N GLY A 64 6.96 -6.87 22.11
CA GLY A 64 8.21 -7.10 22.83
C GLY A 64 9.21 -5.97 22.61
N THR A 65 10.21 -5.88 23.49
CA THR A 65 11.30 -4.91 23.33
C THR A 65 11.98 -5.08 21.97
N GLY A 66 12.00 -4.02 21.17
CA GLY A 66 12.52 -4.05 19.79
C GLY A 66 11.57 -4.68 18.77
N GLY A 67 10.33 -4.94 19.15
CA GLY A 67 9.29 -5.42 18.23
C GLY A 67 9.01 -4.41 17.13
N LYS A 68 8.58 -4.91 15.98
CA LYS A 68 8.28 -4.12 14.77
C LYS A 68 6.81 -4.24 14.41
N VAL A 69 6.27 -3.19 13.79
CA VAL A 69 4.91 -3.19 13.26
C VAL A 69 4.93 -2.76 11.80
N THR A 70 4.08 -3.38 11.00
CA THR A 70 3.80 -3.00 9.63
C THR A 70 2.29 -2.77 9.50
N LEU A 71 1.92 -1.64 8.92
CA LEU A 71 0.55 -1.31 8.55
C LEU A 71 0.44 -1.46 7.04
N ILE A 72 -0.52 -2.25 6.58
CA ILE A 72 -0.78 -2.48 5.15
C ILE A 72 -2.22 -2.06 4.87
N SER A 73 -2.45 -1.27 3.84
CA SER A 73 -3.80 -0.89 3.40
C SER A 73 -3.77 -0.14 2.08
N THR A 74 -4.91 -0.10 1.38
CA THR A 74 -5.24 0.97 0.46
C THR A 74 -5.73 2.21 1.23
N PRO A 75 -5.70 3.42 0.65
CA PRO A 75 -6.20 4.64 1.29
C PRO A 75 -7.69 4.57 1.62
N ASN A 76 -8.09 5.17 2.75
CA ASN A 76 -9.50 5.32 3.12
C ASN A 76 -9.72 6.66 3.85
N GLY A 77 -9.56 7.76 3.13
CA GLY A 77 -9.68 9.11 3.68
C GLY A 77 -8.53 9.55 4.58
N GLN A 78 -8.67 10.74 5.16
CA GLN A 78 -7.57 11.42 5.89
C GLN A 78 -7.73 11.40 7.42
N ASP A 79 -8.81 10.88 7.97
CA ASP A 79 -9.11 10.96 9.39
C ASP A 79 -8.63 9.74 10.20
N ALA A 80 -8.35 8.64 9.52
CA ALA A 80 -8.00 7.37 10.15
C ALA A 80 -6.54 7.31 10.61
N LEU A 81 -6.25 6.36 11.50
CA LEU A 81 -4.91 6.04 11.98
C LEU A 81 -3.88 5.90 10.84
N TYR A 82 -4.28 5.19 9.79
CA TYR A 82 -3.37 4.85 8.69
C TYR A 82 -2.85 6.10 7.99
N TYR A 83 -3.74 7.03 7.62
CA TYR A 83 -3.34 8.31 7.02
C TYR A 83 -2.45 9.14 7.95
N LYS A 84 -2.82 9.26 9.23
CA LYS A 84 -2.02 10.04 10.21
C LYS A 84 -0.62 9.47 10.40
N THR A 85 -0.49 8.14 10.38
CA THR A 85 0.81 7.48 10.46
C THR A 85 1.63 7.70 9.19
N TYR A 86 0.99 7.60 8.02
CA TYR A 86 1.60 7.85 6.72
C TYR A 86 2.07 9.32 6.59
N ASP A 87 1.20 10.27 6.89
CA ASP A 87 1.51 11.70 6.81
C ASP A 87 2.61 12.10 7.79
N GLY A 88 2.54 11.62 9.04
CA GLY A 88 3.59 11.83 10.02
C GLY A 88 4.95 11.21 9.60
N ALA A 89 4.94 10.09 8.88
CA ALA A 89 6.16 9.52 8.32
C ALA A 89 6.74 10.39 7.19
N LYS A 90 5.91 10.97 6.33
CA LYS A 90 6.33 11.93 5.30
C LYS A 90 6.95 13.20 5.89
N GLN A 91 6.43 13.65 7.02
CA GLN A 91 6.90 14.86 7.71
C GLN A 91 8.09 14.59 8.65
N GLY A 92 8.43 13.32 8.89
CA GLY A 92 9.48 12.93 9.83
C GLY A 92 9.04 12.98 11.30
N ASP A 93 7.72 13.03 11.56
CA ASP A 93 7.15 13.10 12.91
C ASP A 93 7.06 11.74 13.61
N ASN A 94 7.31 10.66 12.88
CA ASN A 94 7.38 9.30 13.42
C ASN A 94 8.49 8.48 12.75
N ASN A 95 8.71 7.26 13.24
CA ASN A 95 9.78 6.38 12.77
C ASN A 95 9.33 5.33 11.74
N PHE A 96 8.18 5.50 11.10
CA PHE A 96 7.74 4.61 10.05
C PHE A 96 8.45 4.91 8.74
N ASN A 97 8.80 3.85 8.01
CA ASN A 97 9.23 3.95 6.62
C ASN A 97 8.01 3.71 5.72
N ILE A 98 7.89 4.52 4.68
CA ILE A 98 6.81 4.42 3.71
C ILE A 98 7.26 3.51 2.57
N ILE A 99 6.38 2.58 2.19
CA ILE A 99 6.48 1.81 0.95
C ILE A 99 5.15 2.02 0.22
N GLU A 100 5.19 2.62 -0.96
CA GLU A 100 4.05 2.71 -1.86
C GLU A 100 4.24 1.72 -3.00
N MET A 101 3.18 0.99 -3.31
CA MET A 101 3.13 0.08 -4.45
C MET A 101 2.01 0.54 -5.38
N ARG A 102 2.39 1.02 -6.56
CA ARG A 102 1.45 1.56 -7.55
C ARG A 102 1.30 0.60 -8.71
N TRP A 103 0.11 0.52 -9.27
CA TRP A 103 -0.20 -0.40 -10.38
C TRP A 103 0.74 -0.22 -11.58
N HIS A 104 1.15 1.00 -11.89
CA HIS A 104 2.01 1.28 -13.04
C HIS A 104 3.48 0.84 -12.85
N GLU A 105 3.88 0.43 -11.65
CA GLU A 105 5.18 -0.17 -11.37
C GLU A 105 5.20 -1.68 -11.70
N ASP A 106 4.03 -2.31 -11.82
CA ASP A 106 3.91 -3.73 -12.14
C ASP A 106 3.74 -3.93 -13.65
N ILE A 107 4.66 -4.70 -14.25
CA ILE A 107 4.67 -5.02 -15.69
C ILE A 107 3.38 -5.67 -16.19
N ARG A 108 2.64 -6.36 -15.32
CA ARG A 108 1.37 -6.98 -15.69
C ARG A 108 0.30 -5.95 -16.02
N TYR A 109 0.39 -4.76 -15.45
CA TYR A 109 -0.61 -3.70 -15.48
C TYR A 109 -0.18 -2.50 -16.32
N ASN A 110 1.13 -2.26 -16.47
CA ASN A 110 1.66 -1.05 -17.09
C ASN A 110 1.89 -1.12 -18.60
N ARG A 111 1.58 -2.22 -19.26
CA ARG A 111 1.74 -2.32 -20.72
C ARG A 111 0.90 -1.26 -21.42
N GLY A 112 1.55 -0.45 -22.27
CA GLY A 112 0.90 0.68 -22.94
C GLY A 112 0.62 1.86 -22.00
N LEU A 113 1.38 1.98 -20.92
CA LEU A 113 1.32 3.14 -20.02
C LEU A 113 1.56 4.42 -20.80
N LYS A 114 0.74 5.39 -20.53
CA LYS A 114 0.89 6.79 -20.93
C LYS A 114 0.46 7.67 -19.77
N TRP A 115 0.98 8.89 -19.73
CA TRP A 115 0.54 9.90 -18.78
C TRP A 115 -0.34 10.88 -19.50
N LEU A 116 -1.48 11.20 -18.91
CA LEU A 116 -2.50 12.09 -19.47
C LEU A 116 -2.69 13.29 -18.56
N ARG A 117 -2.85 14.47 -19.16
CA ARG A 117 -3.25 15.70 -18.46
C ARG A 117 -4.29 16.46 -19.29
N GLY A 118 -5.49 16.68 -18.70
CA GLY A 118 -6.61 17.25 -19.45
C GLY A 118 -7.05 16.35 -20.59
N GLU A 119 -7.50 16.96 -21.70
CA GLU A 119 -8.01 16.24 -22.87
C GLU A 119 -6.94 16.00 -23.94
N ASP A 120 -5.88 16.84 -24.01
CA ASP A 120 -4.98 16.90 -25.16
C ASP A 120 -3.51 16.59 -24.82
N GLU A 121 -3.11 16.58 -23.55
CA GLU A 121 -1.70 16.41 -23.21
C GLU A 121 -1.40 14.95 -22.88
N VAL A 122 -0.43 14.39 -23.60
CA VAL A 122 -0.02 13.00 -23.48
C VAL A 122 1.51 12.92 -23.40
N ILE A 123 2.01 12.17 -22.42
CA ILE A 123 3.40 11.71 -22.41
C ILE A 123 3.38 10.20 -22.68
N GLU A 124 3.95 9.82 -23.81
CA GLU A 124 4.10 8.41 -24.18
C GLU A 124 5.28 7.81 -23.44
N CYS A 125 5.12 6.56 -23.00
CA CYS A 125 6.18 5.80 -22.37
C CYS A 125 6.79 4.81 -23.37
N GLU A 126 8.10 4.79 -23.48
CA GLU A 126 8.82 3.81 -24.30
C GLU A 126 9.21 2.58 -23.46
N THR A 127 9.18 1.41 -24.08
CA THR A 127 9.66 0.18 -23.43
C THR A 127 11.17 0.09 -23.54
N VAL A 128 11.85 -0.03 -22.41
CA VAL A 128 13.30 -0.20 -22.32
C VAL A 128 13.61 -1.58 -21.74
N GLY A 129 14.25 -2.44 -22.53
CA GLY A 129 14.51 -3.82 -22.12
C GLY A 129 13.23 -4.67 -22.06
N ARG A 130 13.08 -5.49 -21.01
CA ARG A 130 11.96 -6.44 -20.89
C ARG A 130 10.80 -5.94 -20.06
N GLU A 131 11.08 -5.10 -19.06
CA GLU A 131 10.14 -4.83 -17.95
C GLU A 131 10.10 -3.38 -17.50
N THR A 132 10.86 -2.49 -18.13
CA THR A 132 10.96 -1.10 -17.74
C THR A 132 10.31 -0.21 -18.77
N LEU A 133 9.47 0.71 -18.36
CA LEU A 133 8.98 1.81 -19.18
C LEU A 133 9.71 3.09 -18.79
N ARG A 134 10.03 3.89 -19.80
CA ARG A 134 10.74 5.17 -19.66
C ARG A 134 9.93 6.29 -20.27
N TRP A 135 9.98 7.46 -19.65
CA TRP A 135 9.38 8.67 -20.21
C TRP A 135 10.20 9.91 -19.79
N GLU A 136 9.94 11.01 -20.45
CA GLU A 136 10.53 12.29 -20.09
C GLU A 136 9.47 13.26 -19.56
N TYR A 137 9.77 13.94 -18.47
CA TYR A 137 8.92 14.96 -17.89
C TYR A 137 9.79 16.06 -17.26
N SER A 138 9.51 17.32 -17.60
CA SER A 138 10.21 18.51 -17.07
C SER A 138 11.75 18.45 -17.19
N GLY A 139 12.24 17.88 -18.30
CA GLY A 139 13.68 17.77 -18.57
C GLY A 139 14.41 16.67 -17.78
N LYS A 140 13.67 15.81 -17.08
CA LYS A 140 14.19 14.60 -16.42
C LYS A 140 13.65 13.34 -17.12
N THR A 141 14.45 12.29 -17.09
CA THR A 141 14.06 10.96 -17.55
C THR A 141 13.64 10.11 -16.35
N TYR A 142 12.52 9.46 -16.45
CA TYR A 142 11.95 8.58 -15.43
C TYR A 142 11.81 7.15 -15.94
N GLU A 143 11.83 6.20 -15.03
CA GLU A 143 11.61 4.77 -15.31
C GLU A 143 10.66 4.18 -14.23
N THR A 144 9.84 3.21 -14.62
CA THR A 144 8.79 2.63 -13.74
C THR A 144 9.31 2.09 -12.41
N ASN A 145 10.55 1.67 -12.33
CA ASN A 145 11.18 1.09 -11.14
C ASN A 145 12.12 2.04 -10.40
N SER A 146 12.20 3.30 -10.80
CA SER A 146 13.13 4.27 -10.19
C SER A 146 12.49 5.62 -9.87
N ILE A 147 11.19 5.80 -10.17
CA ILE A 147 10.51 7.04 -9.78
C ILE A 147 10.26 7.01 -8.27
N ASP A 148 10.80 8.00 -7.57
CA ASP A 148 10.54 8.15 -6.14
C ASP A 148 9.17 8.80 -5.86
N ILE A 149 8.78 8.75 -4.58
CA ILE A 149 7.48 9.27 -4.13
C ILE A 149 7.36 10.79 -4.38
N GLU A 150 8.46 11.52 -4.26
CA GLU A 150 8.46 12.98 -4.41
C GLU A 150 8.27 13.38 -5.87
N ASP A 151 9.03 12.78 -6.79
CA ASP A 151 8.90 13.02 -8.24
C ASP A 151 7.51 12.60 -8.75
N TYR A 152 6.98 11.46 -8.28
CA TYR A 152 5.61 11.05 -8.61
C TYR A 152 4.58 12.07 -8.11
N SER A 153 4.73 12.54 -6.87
CA SER A 153 3.85 13.55 -6.30
C SER A 153 3.85 14.85 -7.09
N VAL A 154 4.99 15.28 -7.63
CA VAL A 154 5.09 16.45 -8.52
C VAL A 154 4.25 16.24 -9.78
N MET A 155 4.40 15.11 -10.46
CA MET A 155 3.60 14.80 -11.66
C MET A 155 2.10 14.81 -11.39
N VAL A 156 1.67 14.15 -10.29
CA VAL A 156 0.25 14.09 -9.89
C VAL A 156 -0.29 15.48 -9.54
N ASN A 157 0.47 16.29 -8.81
CA ASN A 157 0.09 17.66 -8.45
C ASN A 157 -0.02 18.57 -9.68
N ASP A 158 0.79 18.32 -10.71
CA ASP A 158 0.68 18.99 -12.02
C ASP A 158 -0.47 18.46 -12.87
N GLY A 159 -1.27 17.54 -12.34
CA GLY A 159 -2.48 17.01 -12.97
C GLY A 159 -2.27 15.83 -13.92
N TRP A 160 -1.07 15.24 -13.94
CA TRP A 160 -0.81 14.05 -14.73
C TRP A 160 -1.39 12.79 -14.07
N LYS A 161 -2.00 11.94 -14.87
CA LYS A 161 -2.53 10.63 -14.47
C LYS A 161 -1.99 9.54 -15.38
N GLY A 162 -1.51 8.46 -14.79
CA GLY A 162 -1.16 7.25 -15.52
C GLY A 162 -2.42 6.58 -16.09
N SER A 163 -2.33 6.10 -17.33
CA SER A 163 -3.36 5.28 -17.97
C SER A 163 -2.72 4.14 -18.73
N SER A 164 -3.37 2.98 -18.75
CA SER A 164 -3.03 1.82 -19.56
C SER A 164 -4.31 1.07 -19.96
N PRO A 165 -4.28 0.19 -20.95
CA PRO A 165 -5.45 -0.64 -21.27
C PRO A 165 -6.02 -1.39 -20.06
N TRP A 166 -5.16 -1.90 -19.18
CA TRP A 166 -5.57 -2.56 -17.93
C TRP A 166 -6.25 -1.58 -16.96
N TYR A 167 -5.66 -0.39 -16.74
CA TYR A 167 -6.24 0.62 -15.87
C TYR A 167 -7.62 1.08 -16.35
N GLU A 168 -7.76 1.31 -17.67
CA GLU A 168 -9.05 1.71 -18.29
C GLU A 168 -10.10 0.59 -18.16
N GLU A 169 -9.71 -0.69 -18.23
CA GLU A 169 -10.59 -1.82 -17.99
C GLU A 169 -11.05 -1.86 -16.54
N MET A 170 -10.13 -1.74 -15.57
CA MET A 170 -10.48 -1.70 -14.16
C MET A 170 -11.43 -0.53 -13.81
N CYS A 171 -11.19 0.65 -14.38
CA CYS A 171 -12.11 1.77 -14.19
C CYS A 171 -13.52 1.49 -14.73
N ARG A 172 -13.64 0.77 -15.86
CA ARG A 172 -14.95 0.33 -16.37
C ARG A 172 -15.61 -0.70 -15.48
N ASP A 173 -14.86 -1.68 -14.99
CA ASP A 173 -15.34 -2.73 -14.10
C ASP A 173 -15.81 -2.18 -12.75
N MET A 174 -15.20 -1.10 -12.28
CA MET A 174 -15.65 -0.32 -11.11
C MET A 174 -16.79 0.66 -11.45
N ASN A 175 -17.42 0.55 -12.62
CA ASN A 175 -18.50 1.46 -13.10
C ASN A 175 -18.14 2.95 -13.04
N GLY A 176 -16.87 3.31 -13.14
CA GLY A 176 -16.39 4.67 -13.02
C GLY A 176 -16.55 5.27 -11.61
N ASP A 177 -16.70 4.46 -10.57
CA ASP A 177 -16.77 4.94 -9.19
C ASP A 177 -15.46 5.62 -8.79
N LYS A 178 -15.49 6.95 -8.76
CA LYS A 178 -14.32 7.79 -8.51
C LYS A 178 -13.67 7.53 -7.15
N LYS A 179 -14.48 7.23 -6.14
CA LYS A 179 -13.97 6.94 -4.80
C LYS A 179 -13.21 5.61 -4.79
N GLN A 180 -13.80 4.57 -5.37
CA GLN A 180 -13.20 3.25 -5.45
C GLN A 180 -11.92 3.27 -6.30
N ILE A 181 -11.95 3.96 -7.46
CA ILE A 181 -10.77 4.13 -8.32
C ILE A 181 -9.65 4.85 -7.57
N ALA A 182 -9.96 5.96 -6.89
CA ALA A 182 -8.99 6.71 -6.10
C ALA A 182 -8.36 5.89 -4.98
N GLN A 183 -9.15 5.03 -4.35
CA GLN A 183 -8.73 4.15 -3.27
C GLN A 183 -7.88 2.99 -3.77
N GLU A 184 -8.37 2.23 -4.75
CA GLU A 184 -7.79 0.95 -5.15
C GLU A 184 -6.71 1.08 -6.24
N LEU A 185 -6.80 2.10 -7.09
CA LEU A 185 -5.89 2.27 -8.22
C LEU A 185 -4.96 3.48 -8.04
N ASP A 186 -5.50 4.65 -7.69
CA ASP A 186 -4.71 5.88 -7.64
C ASP A 186 -3.93 6.08 -6.33
N VAL A 187 -4.17 5.24 -5.32
CA VAL A 187 -3.56 5.34 -3.98
C VAL A 187 -3.74 6.74 -3.38
N SER A 188 -4.94 7.32 -3.55
CA SER A 188 -5.24 8.70 -3.17
C SER A 188 -6.04 8.78 -1.86
N PHE A 189 -5.43 9.34 -0.82
CA PHE A 189 -6.13 9.59 0.45
C PHE A 189 -7.19 10.69 0.36
N VAL A 190 -6.97 11.69 -0.47
CA VAL A 190 -7.89 12.85 -0.61
C VAL A 190 -9.21 12.40 -1.23
N SER A 191 -9.12 11.69 -2.35
CA SER A 191 -10.29 11.30 -3.14
C SER A 191 -10.97 10.02 -2.64
N SER A 192 -10.31 9.23 -1.78
CA SER A 192 -10.91 8.05 -1.16
C SER A 192 -11.77 8.36 0.08
N GLY A 193 -11.66 9.56 0.65
CA GLY A 193 -12.51 10.03 1.75
C GLY A 193 -13.91 10.44 1.26
N GLY A 194 -14.95 10.06 2.01
CA GLY A 194 -16.35 10.22 1.62
C GLY A 194 -16.94 11.64 1.58
N ASN A 195 -16.14 12.69 1.63
CA ASN A 195 -16.57 14.08 1.54
C ASN A 195 -15.90 14.76 0.34
N VAL A 196 -16.52 14.63 -0.81
CA VAL A 196 -16.34 15.51 -1.97
C VAL A 196 -17.70 16.06 -2.37
#